data_b27d71ca99f62b7f898c48e7d4e40c69
#
_entry.id   b27d71ca99f62b7f898c48e7d4e40c69
#
_cell.length_a   1.000
_cell.length_b   1.000
_cell.length_c   1.000
_cell.angle_alpha   90.00
_cell.angle_beta   90.00
_cell.angle_gamma   90.00
#
_symmetry.space_group_name_H-M   'P 1'
#
loop_
_entity.id
_entity.type
_entity.pdbx_description
1 polymer ?
#
loop_
_entity_poly.entity_id
_entity_poly.type
_entity_poly.pdbx_seq_one_letter_code
_entity_poly.pdbx_strand_id
1 'polypeptide(L)'
;METYTPIFTITPEILNSAYEIAADLERIDIIREKALTPQLRKENRIKTIHSSLWIEANSLTLQQVTDIVNGKQVTGPQKDILEVKNAIVAYDELLERNPYNEKDLLKQHNLLMNGLIADAGKYRSAGIGVFDGDVRIYHF
;
A
#
# COMPACT_ATOMS: atom_id res chain seq x y z
N MET A 1 0.97 -29.18 2.03
CA MET A 1 0.43 -28.17 2.94
C MET A 1 -1.05 -28.38 2.99
N GLU A 2 -1.60 -28.74 4.16
CA GLU A 2 -3.03 -28.79 4.36
C GLU A 2 -3.56 -27.36 4.32
N THR A 3 -4.50 -27.10 3.43
CA THR A 3 -5.18 -25.80 3.32
C THR A 3 -6.13 -25.68 4.52
N TYR A 4 -5.83 -24.78 5.44
CA TYR A 4 -6.75 -24.45 6.52
C TYR A 4 -8.03 -23.85 5.93
N THR A 5 -9.15 -24.50 6.16
CA THR A 5 -10.47 -23.98 5.80
C THR A 5 -11.18 -23.57 7.09
N PRO A 6 -11.48 -22.28 7.29
CA PRO A 6 -12.21 -21.82 8.48
C PRO A 6 -13.58 -22.50 8.55
N ILE A 7 -13.96 -22.94 9.76
CA ILE A 7 -15.32 -23.48 9.99
C ILE A 7 -16.26 -22.31 10.19
N PHE A 8 -17.26 -22.20 9.31
CA PHE A 8 -18.33 -21.20 9.44
C PHE A 8 -19.66 -21.79 8.95
N THR A 9 -20.76 -21.26 9.44
CA THR A 9 -22.11 -21.60 8.99
C THR A 9 -22.71 -20.38 8.32
N ILE A 10 -23.22 -20.55 7.11
CA ILE A 10 -23.92 -19.48 6.40
C ILE A 10 -25.27 -19.26 7.07
N THR A 11 -25.45 -18.08 7.68
CA THR A 11 -26.72 -17.66 8.26
C THR A 11 -27.48 -16.73 7.31
N PRO A 12 -28.81 -16.53 7.53
CA PRO A 12 -29.57 -15.54 6.76
C PRO A 12 -28.96 -14.13 6.81
N GLU A 13 -28.38 -13.74 7.95
CA GLU A 13 -27.71 -12.45 8.12
C GLU A 13 -26.48 -12.33 7.24
N ILE A 14 -25.67 -13.40 7.14
CA ILE A 14 -24.49 -13.43 6.23
C ILE A 14 -24.94 -13.30 4.78
N LEU A 15 -26.01 -14.00 4.38
CA LEU A 15 -26.54 -13.90 3.03
C LEU A 15 -27.08 -12.50 2.71
N ASN A 16 -27.81 -11.88 3.65
CA ASN A 16 -28.30 -10.51 3.47
C ASN A 16 -27.14 -9.51 3.36
N SER A 17 -26.13 -9.61 4.21
CA SER A 17 -24.95 -8.76 4.15
C SER A 17 -24.19 -8.94 2.82
N ALA A 18 -24.03 -10.15 2.34
CA ALA A 18 -23.41 -10.44 1.05
C ALA A 18 -24.19 -9.82 -0.12
N TYR A 19 -25.53 -9.90 -0.06
CA TYR A 19 -26.39 -9.27 -1.06
C TYR A 19 -26.29 -7.74 -1.03
N GLU A 20 -26.32 -7.12 0.16
CA GLU A 20 -26.15 -5.67 0.30
C GLU A 20 -24.79 -5.20 -0.23
N ILE A 21 -23.71 -5.90 0.09
CA ILE A 21 -22.36 -5.63 -0.43
C ILE A 21 -22.35 -5.72 -1.96
N ALA A 22 -22.95 -6.74 -2.54
CA ALA A 22 -23.01 -6.89 -3.99
C ALA A 22 -23.79 -5.74 -4.67
N ALA A 23 -24.92 -5.33 -4.08
CA ALA A 23 -25.71 -4.21 -4.57
C ALA A 23 -24.96 -2.87 -4.46
N ASP A 24 -24.20 -2.67 -3.38
CA ASP A 24 -23.40 -1.46 -3.20
C ASP A 24 -22.19 -1.41 -4.14
N LEU A 25 -21.57 -2.56 -4.44
CA LEU A 25 -20.52 -2.65 -5.45
C LEU A 25 -21.03 -2.25 -6.84
N GLU A 26 -22.21 -2.74 -7.24
CA GLU A 26 -22.83 -2.34 -8.49
C GLU A 26 -23.13 -0.83 -8.56
N ARG A 27 -23.64 -0.27 -7.47
CA ARG A 27 -23.86 1.19 -7.37
C ARG A 27 -22.55 1.99 -7.48
N ILE A 28 -21.48 1.51 -6.85
CA ILE A 28 -20.15 2.12 -6.92
C ILE A 28 -19.63 2.07 -8.36
N ASP A 29 -19.78 0.98 -9.07
CA ASP A 29 -19.31 0.85 -10.46
C ASP A 29 -20.07 1.82 -11.40
N ILE A 30 -21.38 1.95 -11.25
CA ILE A 30 -22.18 2.93 -12.00
C ILE A 30 -21.73 4.38 -11.72
N ILE A 31 -21.45 4.69 -10.47
CA ILE A 31 -20.97 6.04 -10.07
C ILE A 31 -19.54 6.25 -10.60
N ARG A 32 -18.70 5.23 -10.55
CA ARG A 32 -17.30 5.26 -10.97
C ARG A 32 -17.16 5.51 -12.47
N GLU A 33 -17.99 4.92 -13.29
CA GLU A 33 -18.01 5.19 -14.75
C GLU A 33 -18.33 6.66 -15.05
N LYS A 34 -19.20 7.29 -14.25
CA LYS A 34 -19.65 8.66 -14.44
C LYS A 34 -18.78 9.73 -13.78
N ALA A 35 -18.10 9.39 -12.68
CA ALA A 35 -17.49 10.40 -11.79
C ALA A 35 -15.96 10.42 -11.77
N LEU A 36 -15.26 9.36 -12.18
CA LEU A 36 -13.81 9.32 -12.08
C LEU A 36 -13.12 10.00 -13.26
N THR A 37 -13.04 11.31 -13.20
CA THR A 37 -12.15 12.07 -14.09
C THR A 37 -10.68 11.68 -13.85
N PRO A 38 -9.80 11.75 -14.86
CA PRO A 38 -8.36 11.54 -14.68
C PRO A 38 -7.77 12.44 -13.58
N GLN A 39 -8.30 13.63 -13.41
CA GLN A 39 -7.90 14.57 -12.37
C GLN A 39 -8.20 14.02 -10.97
N LEU A 40 -9.42 13.52 -10.73
CA LEU A 40 -9.81 12.98 -9.44
C LEU A 40 -8.99 11.73 -9.08
N ARG A 41 -8.69 10.87 -10.07
CA ARG A 41 -7.81 9.71 -9.87
C ARG A 41 -6.42 10.14 -9.43
N LYS A 42 -5.85 11.16 -10.08
CA LYS A 42 -4.54 11.71 -9.72
C LYS A 42 -4.54 12.29 -8.30
N GLU A 43 -5.55 13.06 -7.94
CA GLU A 43 -5.67 13.65 -6.60
C GLU A 43 -5.81 12.58 -5.50
N ASN A 44 -6.65 11.56 -5.73
CA ASN A 44 -6.80 10.45 -4.79
C ASN A 44 -5.50 9.67 -4.63
N ARG A 45 -4.78 9.42 -5.72
CA ARG A 45 -3.46 8.78 -5.68
C ARG A 45 -2.45 9.57 -4.86
N ILE A 46 -2.36 10.89 -5.06
CA ILE A 46 -1.48 11.77 -4.28
C ILE A 46 -1.81 11.69 -2.79
N LYS A 47 -3.10 11.76 -2.44
CA LYS A 47 -3.55 11.62 -1.04
C LYS A 47 -3.19 10.26 -0.46
N THR A 48 -3.37 9.17 -1.21
CA THR A 48 -3.02 7.82 -0.78
C THR A 48 -1.53 7.68 -0.50
N ILE A 49 -0.67 8.14 -1.42
CA ILE A 49 0.79 8.14 -1.24
C ILE A 49 1.18 8.94 0.00
N HIS A 50 0.69 10.18 0.10
CA HIS A 50 1.00 11.03 1.26
C HIS A 50 0.57 10.39 2.58
N SER A 51 -0.66 9.89 2.69
CA SER A 51 -1.19 9.32 3.93
C SER A 51 -0.46 8.04 4.33
N SER A 52 -0.13 7.17 3.37
CA SER A 52 0.62 5.94 3.64
C SER A 52 2.03 6.24 4.17
N LEU A 53 2.74 7.16 3.53
CA LEU A 53 4.09 7.53 3.95
C LEU A 53 4.09 8.34 5.25
N TRP A 54 3.04 9.14 5.51
CA TRP A 54 2.90 9.86 6.78
C TRP A 54 2.79 8.92 7.97
N ILE A 55 2.11 7.77 7.83
CA ILE A 55 2.07 6.70 8.86
C ILE A 55 3.48 6.17 9.15
N GLU A 56 4.35 6.12 8.13
CA GLU A 56 5.75 5.71 8.25
C GLU A 56 6.69 6.87 8.65
N ALA A 57 6.13 7.96 9.21
CA ALA A 57 6.85 9.14 9.67
C ALA A 57 7.59 9.95 8.58
N ASN A 58 7.16 9.86 7.32
CA ASN A 58 7.63 10.78 6.27
C ASN A 58 7.15 12.21 6.58
N SER A 59 8.05 13.18 6.50
CA SER A 59 7.80 14.56 6.95
C SER A 59 7.30 15.49 5.85
N LEU A 60 7.17 15.02 4.60
CA LEU A 60 6.76 15.88 3.49
C LEU A 60 5.26 16.21 3.57
N THR A 61 4.93 17.46 3.31
CA THR A 61 3.55 17.93 3.22
C THR A 61 2.84 17.40 1.97
N LEU A 62 1.51 17.37 1.99
CA LEU A 62 0.70 17.01 0.81
C LEU A 62 1.05 17.86 -0.42
N GLN A 63 1.38 19.14 -0.22
CA GLN A 63 1.80 20.03 -1.31
C GLN A 63 3.15 19.58 -1.90
N GLN A 64 4.13 19.25 -1.07
CA GLN A 64 5.42 18.75 -1.54
C GLN A 64 5.29 17.42 -2.28
N VAL A 65 4.49 16.48 -1.78
CA VAL A 65 4.18 15.23 -2.50
C VAL A 65 3.51 15.54 -3.84
N THR A 66 2.57 16.49 -3.88
CA THR A 66 1.92 16.94 -5.12
C THR A 66 2.92 17.50 -6.11
N ASP A 67 3.88 18.30 -5.65
CA ASP A 67 4.90 18.90 -6.50
C ASP A 67 5.86 17.84 -7.05
N ILE A 68 6.25 16.82 -6.25
CA ILE A 68 7.05 15.68 -6.73
C ILE A 68 6.31 14.90 -7.82
N VAL A 69 5.00 14.59 -7.62
CA VAL A 69 4.17 13.89 -8.63
C VAL A 69 4.08 14.70 -9.93
N ASN A 70 4.12 16.04 -9.82
CA ASN A 70 4.12 16.94 -10.98
C ASN A 70 5.51 17.19 -11.58
N GLY A 71 6.55 16.47 -11.13
CA GLY A 71 7.92 16.58 -11.66
C GLY A 71 8.69 17.82 -11.20
N LYS A 72 8.18 18.53 -10.18
CA LYS A 72 8.86 19.70 -9.62
C LYS A 72 9.92 19.27 -8.60
N GLN A 73 10.95 20.12 -8.44
CA GLN A 73 11.92 19.97 -7.37
C GLN A 73 11.33 20.44 -6.04
N VAL A 74 11.62 19.67 -4.98
CA VAL A 74 11.14 19.95 -3.63
C VAL A 74 12.34 19.96 -2.67
N THR A 75 12.33 20.87 -1.71
CA THR A 75 13.30 20.90 -0.61
C THR A 75 12.77 20.09 0.57
N GLY A 76 13.59 19.17 1.09
CA GLY A 76 13.23 18.30 2.22
C GLY A 76 14.30 17.23 2.46
N PRO A 77 14.11 16.36 3.46
CA PRO A 77 15.00 15.22 3.69
C PRO A 77 15.09 14.33 2.45
N GLN A 78 16.31 14.00 2.04
CA GLN A 78 16.53 13.22 0.81
C GLN A 78 15.88 11.83 0.89
N LYS A 79 15.87 11.22 2.06
CA LYS A 79 15.19 9.96 2.33
C LYS A 79 13.69 10.08 2.03
N ASP A 80 13.03 11.09 2.60
CA ASP A 80 11.58 11.30 2.46
C ASP A 80 11.19 11.55 0.99
N ILE A 81 12.00 12.33 0.27
CA ILE A 81 11.81 12.58 -1.16
C ILE A 81 11.96 11.28 -1.97
N LEU A 82 12.94 10.44 -1.62
CA LEU A 82 13.15 9.15 -2.28
C LEU A 82 11.99 8.19 -2.00
N GLU A 83 11.48 8.13 -0.78
CA GLU A 83 10.29 7.33 -0.42
C GLU A 83 9.09 7.71 -1.29
N VAL A 84 8.81 9.01 -1.46
CA VAL A 84 7.72 9.47 -2.34
C VAL A 84 7.94 9.05 -3.78
N LYS A 85 9.16 9.22 -4.32
CA LYS A 85 9.48 8.80 -5.70
C LYS A 85 9.32 7.31 -5.90
N ASN A 86 9.78 6.50 -4.95
CA ASN A 86 9.63 5.05 -4.97
C ASN A 86 8.14 4.65 -4.92
N ALA A 87 7.37 5.28 -4.04
CA ALA A 87 5.94 5.03 -3.93
C ALA A 87 5.20 5.35 -5.23
N ILE A 88 5.54 6.45 -5.92
CA ILE A 88 4.93 6.79 -7.22
C ILE A 88 5.13 5.63 -8.21
N VAL A 89 6.37 5.14 -8.37
CA VAL A 89 6.68 4.03 -9.29
C VAL A 89 5.97 2.74 -8.87
N ALA A 90 6.01 2.42 -7.57
CA ALA A 90 5.37 1.22 -7.04
C ALA A 90 3.85 1.21 -7.27
N TYR A 91 3.18 2.35 -7.05
CA TYR A 91 1.74 2.47 -7.30
C TYR A 91 1.38 2.47 -8.80
N ASP A 92 2.27 2.92 -9.68
CA ASP A 92 2.05 2.83 -11.13
C ASP A 92 1.98 1.38 -11.62
N GLU A 93 2.84 0.52 -11.06
CA GLU A 93 2.94 -0.88 -11.45
C GLU A 93 2.06 -1.83 -10.62
N LEU A 94 1.37 -1.34 -9.57
CA LEU A 94 0.68 -2.17 -8.60
C LEU A 94 -0.38 -3.09 -9.22
N LEU A 95 -1.17 -2.57 -10.17
CA LEU A 95 -2.25 -3.32 -10.80
C LEU A 95 -1.77 -4.41 -11.78
N GLU A 96 -0.49 -4.38 -12.16
CA GLU A 96 0.14 -5.39 -13.01
C GLU A 96 0.70 -6.57 -12.20
N ARG A 97 0.63 -6.50 -10.85
CA ARG A 97 1.17 -7.52 -9.96
C ARG A 97 0.12 -8.52 -9.54
N ASN A 98 0.53 -9.78 -9.48
CA ASN A 98 -0.29 -10.83 -8.88
C ASN A 98 0.00 -10.91 -7.37
N PRO A 99 -0.97 -10.58 -6.48
CA PRO A 99 -0.75 -10.56 -5.02
C PRO A 99 -0.46 -11.95 -4.44
N TYR A 100 -0.75 -13.02 -5.17
CA TYR A 100 -0.47 -14.40 -4.77
C TYR A 100 0.87 -14.93 -5.30
N ASN A 101 1.66 -14.09 -5.99
CA ASN A 101 2.95 -14.47 -6.53
C ASN A 101 4.07 -13.85 -5.69
N GLU A 102 4.89 -14.70 -5.06
CA GLU A 102 6.02 -14.28 -4.23
C GLU A 102 7.01 -13.37 -5.00
N LYS A 103 7.30 -13.68 -6.25
CA LYS A 103 8.22 -12.86 -7.07
C LYS A 103 7.68 -11.45 -7.28
N ASP A 104 6.37 -11.32 -7.46
CA ASP A 104 5.71 -10.02 -7.62
C ASP A 104 5.72 -9.23 -6.31
N LEU A 105 5.53 -9.91 -5.17
CA LEU A 105 5.67 -9.31 -3.85
C LEU A 105 7.09 -8.76 -3.64
N LEU A 106 8.11 -9.56 -3.90
CA LEU A 106 9.51 -9.13 -3.74
C LEU A 106 9.88 -8.01 -4.73
N LYS A 107 9.34 -8.05 -5.95
CA LYS A 107 9.53 -6.97 -6.92
C LYS A 107 8.88 -5.67 -6.44
N GLN A 108 7.67 -5.74 -5.89
CA GLN A 108 6.98 -4.57 -5.34
C GLN A 108 7.72 -3.99 -4.13
N HIS A 109 8.20 -4.86 -3.22
CA HIS A 109 9.06 -4.46 -2.12
C HIS A 109 10.35 -3.78 -2.61
N ASN A 110 10.97 -4.30 -3.67
CA ASN A 110 12.15 -3.67 -4.25
C ASN A 110 11.86 -2.26 -4.77
N LEU A 111 10.73 -2.04 -5.46
CA LEU A 111 10.35 -0.72 -5.95
C LEU A 111 10.17 0.29 -4.79
N LEU A 112 9.50 -0.12 -3.72
CA LEU A 112 9.26 0.73 -2.55
C LEU A 112 10.55 1.05 -1.79
N MET A 113 11.46 0.08 -1.64
CA MET A 113 12.61 0.17 -0.76
C MET A 113 13.93 0.48 -1.50
N ASN A 114 13.90 0.69 -2.81
CA ASN A 114 15.09 0.93 -3.62
C ASN A 114 15.86 2.18 -3.13
N GLY A 115 17.12 1.99 -2.81
CA GLY A 115 17.97 3.06 -2.28
C GLY A 115 17.71 3.47 -0.83
N LEU A 116 16.70 2.89 -0.16
CA LEU A 116 16.39 3.12 1.25
C LEU A 116 17.04 2.07 2.15
N ILE A 117 17.07 0.82 1.70
CA ILE A 117 17.68 -0.31 2.41
C ILE A 117 18.49 -1.18 1.47
N ALA A 118 19.50 -1.88 2.01
CA ALA A 118 20.38 -2.75 1.22
C ALA A 118 19.67 -4.00 0.68
N ASP A 119 18.70 -4.54 1.44
CA ASP A 119 18.00 -5.78 1.11
C ASP A 119 16.64 -5.54 0.43
N ALA A 120 16.51 -4.47 -0.35
CA ALA A 120 15.31 -4.20 -1.12
C ALA A 120 14.97 -5.39 -2.04
N GLY A 121 13.73 -5.87 -1.98
CA GLY A 121 13.26 -7.01 -2.78
C GLY A 121 13.71 -8.38 -2.28
N LYS A 122 14.17 -8.50 -1.04
CA LYS A 122 14.60 -9.75 -0.42
C LYS A 122 13.94 -9.97 0.94
N TYR A 123 13.79 -11.21 1.33
CA TYR A 123 13.48 -11.56 2.71
C TYR A 123 14.69 -11.31 3.61
N ARG A 124 14.42 -10.96 4.84
CA ARG A 124 15.48 -10.83 5.85
C ARG A 124 16.12 -12.18 6.12
N SER A 125 17.44 -12.18 6.30
CA SER A 125 18.21 -13.34 6.71
C SER A 125 18.41 -13.42 8.23
N ALA A 126 18.19 -12.29 8.95
CA ALA A 126 18.33 -12.22 10.40
C ALA A 126 16.96 -12.33 11.10
N GLY A 127 16.95 -12.98 12.26
CA GLY A 127 15.77 -13.04 13.13
C GLY A 127 15.39 -11.65 13.63
N ILE A 128 14.09 -11.47 13.91
CA ILE A 128 13.53 -10.26 14.54
C ILE A 128 12.99 -10.59 15.92
N GLY A 129 12.97 -9.55 16.77
CA GLY A 129 12.29 -9.59 18.04
C GLY A 129 11.48 -8.31 18.22
N VAL A 130 10.43 -8.39 19.00
CA VAL A 130 9.73 -7.21 19.54
C VAL A 130 10.31 -6.96 20.91
N PHE A 131 10.69 -5.71 21.18
CA PHE A 131 11.34 -5.28 22.42
C PHE A 131 10.50 -4.20 23.09
N ASP A 132 10.47 -4.22 24.42
CA ASP A 132 10.03 -3.12 25.27
C ASP A 132 11.24 -2.65 26.09
N GLY A 133 11.85 -1.53 25.69
CA GLY A 133 13.18 -1.16 26.15
C GLY A 133 14.20 -2.24 25.82
N ASP A 134 14.92 -2.73 26.83
CA ASP A 134 15.91 -3.82 26.69
C ASP A 134 15.30 -5.22 26.83
N VAL A 135 13.99 -5.32 27.10
CA VAL A 135 13.31 -6.60 27.31
C VAL A 135 12.75 -7.11 25.99
N ARG A 136 13.22 -8.27 25.57
CA ARG A 136 12.69 -8.97 24.38
C ARG A 136 11.36 -9.63 24.71
N ILE A 137 10.27 -9.15 24.09
CA ILE A 137 8.91 -9.65 24.34
C ILE A 137 8.57 -10.83 23.42
N TYR A 138 9.01 -10.77 22.16
CA TYR A 138 8.71 -11.81 21.15
C TYR A 138 9.92 -12.14 20.30
N HIS A 139 10.03 -13.43 19.92
CA HIS A 139 11.03 -13.98 19.00
C HIS A 139 10.30 -14.69 17.85
N PHE A 140 10.60 -14.33 16.62
CA PHE A 140 10.16 -15.03 15.41
C PHE A 140 11.33 -15.71 14.74
#